data_80d710715acf2b8c4f45d734c514c028
#
_entry.id   80d710715acf2b8c4f45d734c514c028
#
_cell.length_a   1.000
_cell.length_b   1.000
_cell.length_c   1.000
_cell.angle_alpha   90.00
_cell.angle_beta   90.00
_cell.angle_gamma   90.00
#
_symmetry.space_group_name_H-M   'P 1'
#
loop_
_entity.id
_entity.type
_entity.pdbx_description
1 polymer ?
#
loop_
_entity_poly.entity_id
_entity_poly.type
_entity_poly.pdbx_seq_one_letter_code
_entity_poly.pdbx_strand_id
1 'polypeptide(L)'
;MCIRDRYELTLLDWVEQHKGSRKFVAVAGKCWPAFQTQFGFVPCYVNSRLTAMGIPVSCEVDIYGALSEFIGAVVSDDTVTLLDINNTVPSDIYEQDIKGKFPYTIKDTFMGFHCGNTAACKLSFCEMRNQMIMARSLPEEVTNGTLEGDIIPGDITFFRLQSTSDAKLTAYVAQGEVLPVATRSFGAIGIFAIPQMGRFYRHWLIEKNFPHHGAVAFGHFGKQLYEVFKYLGVEEIGFNQPAGMLYKSENPFAN
;
A
#
# COMPACT_ATOMS: atom_id res chain seq x y z
N MET A 1 21.75 14.92 -17.71
CA MET A 1 21.16 14.09 -16.65
C MET A 1 20.09 14.90 -15.93
N CYS A 2 18.85 14.45 -15.97
CA CYS A 2 17.75 15.19 -15.35
C CYS A 2 17.75 15.05 -13.82
N ILE A 3 16.91 15.83 -13.14
CA ILE A 3 16.86 15.81 -11.66
C ILE A 3 16.40 14.45 -11.14
N ARG A 4 15.50 13.76 -11.85
CA ARG A 4 15.01 12.42 -11.48
C ARG A 4 16.10 11.39 -11.55
N ASP A 5 16.96 11.43 -12.59
CA ASP A 5 18.10 10.52 -12.71
C ASP A 5 19.08 10.70 -11.54
N ARG A 6 19.33 11.97 -11.16
CA ARG A 6 20.20 12.26 -10.01
C ARG A 6 19.62 11.72 -8.71
N TYR A 7 18.33 11.87 -8.50
CA TYR A 7 17.65 11.34 -7.32
C TYR A 7 17.72 9.81 -7.27
N GLU A 8 17.43 9.13 -8.38
CA GLU A 8 17.55 7.67 -8.48
C GLU A 8 18.98 7.21 -8.14
N LEU A 9 19.97 7.78 -8.79
CA LEU A 9 21.39 7.44 -8.54
C LEU A 9 21.82 7.74 -7.11
N THR A 10 21.38 8.85 -6.52
CA THR A 10 21.67 9.17 -5.12
C THR A 10 21.11 8.12 -4.16
N LEU A 11 19.88 7.65 -4.39
CA LEU A 11 19.29 6.60 -3.56
C LEU A 11 19.99 5.26 -3.75
N LEU A 12 20.36 4.91 -4.97
CA LEU A 12 21.13 3.69 -5.25
C LEU A 12 22.50 3.72 -4.59
N ASP A 13 23.20 4.85 -4.66
CA ASP A 13 24.48 5.04 -3.96
C ASP A 13 24.32 4.91 -2.44
N TRP A 14 23.27 5.52 -1.87
CA TRP A 14 22.96 5.38 -0.45
C TRP A 14 22.67 3.93 -0.04
N VAL A 15 21.87 3.25 -0.81
CA VAL A 15 21.57 1.83 -0.58
C VAL A 15 22.86 1.02 -0.61
N GLU A 16 23.71 1.20 -1.62
CA GLU A 16 24.96 0.47 -1.76
C GLU A 16 25.93 0.74 -0.59
N GLN A 17 26.03 1.99 -0.16
CA GLN A 17 26.91 2.38 0.95
C GLN A 17 26.45 1.82 2.32
N HIS A 18 25.14 1.62 2.52
CA HIS A 18 24.59 1.29 3.83
C HIS A 18 24.06 -0.15 3.96
N LYS A 19 23.76 -0.82 2.85
CA LYS A 19 23.20 -2.19 2.92
C LYS A 19 24.21 -3.23 3.46
N GLY A 20 25.50 -3.00 3.29
CA GLY A 20 26.54 -3.98 3.64
C GLY A 20 26.30 -5.32 2.92
N SER A 21 26.28 -6.42 3.65
CA SER A 21 26.02 -7.77 3.10
C SER A 21 24.52 -8.12 2.99
N ARG A 22 23.60 -7.18 3.30
CA ARG A 22 22.16 -7.45 3.28
C ARG A 22 21.64 -7.48 1.85
N LYS A 23 20.74 -8.44 1.57
CA LYS A 23 20.08 -8.56 0.26
C LYS A 23 18.96 -7.55 0.08
N PHE A 24 18.15 -7.33 1.12
CA PHE A 24 16.94 -6.52 1.05
C PHE A 24 17.13 -5.17 1.75
N VAL A 25 16.54 -4.13 1.18
CA VAL A 25 16.52 -2.76 1.70
C VAL A 25 15.16 -2.15 1.39
N ALA A 26 14.67 -1.27 2.25
CA ALA A 26 13.52 -0.42 1.98
C ALA A 26 13.84 1.03 2.41
N VAL A 27 13.14 1.98 1.81
CA VAL A 27 13.32 3.41 2.05
C VAL A 27 12.00 4.02 2.49
N ALA A 28 12.01 4.89 3.51
CA ALA A 28 10.88 5.76 3.85
C ALA A 28 11.20 7.18 3.39
N GLY A 29 10.54 7.63 2.31
CA GLY A 29 10.84 8.89 1.64
C GLY A 29 9.84 10.00 1.97
N LYS A 30 10.35 11.23 2.24
CA LYS A 30 9.48 12.41 2.42
C LYS A 30 9.14 12.99 1.04
N CYS A 31 7.98 12.59 0.47
CA CYS A 31 7.64 12.94 -0.91
C CYS A 31 7.10 14.37 -1.08
N TRP A 32 6.15 14.82 -0.27
CA TRP A 32 5.53 16.14 -0.45
C TRP A 32 5.36 16.91 0.87
N PRO A 33 5.31 18.24 0.84
CA PRO A 33 5.54 19.10 -0.33
C PRO A 33 7.05 19.33 -0.62
N ALA A 34 7.96 18.64 0.09
CA ALA A 34 9.38 18.93 0.08
C ALA A 34 10.02 18.79 -1.31
N PHE A 35 9.71 17.71 -2.04
CA PHE A 35 10.30 17.50 -3.37
C PHE A 35 9.86 18.58 -4.36
N GLN A 36 8.60 18.96 -4.36
CA GLN A 36 8.06 19.98 -5.25
C GLN A 36 8.67 21.35 -4.97
N THR A 37 8.77 21.72 -3.68
CA THR A 37 9.24 23.05 -3.28
C THR A 37 10.78 23.20 -3.32
N GLN A 38 11.52 22.13 -3.08
CA GLN A 38 12.97 22.16 -3.00
C GLN A 38 13.67 21.66 -4.27
N PHE A 39 13.08 20.70 -4.96
CA PHE A 39 13.70 20.03 -6.11
C PHE A 39 12.91 20.19 -7.42
N GLY A 40 11.68 20.69 -7.37
CA GLY A 40 10.87 21.00 -8.55
C GLY A 40 10.32 19.78 -9.30
N PHE A 41 10.08 18.65 -8.61
CA PHE A 41 9.49 17.45 -9.22
C PHE A 41 8.78 16.54 -8.21
N VAL A 42 7.99 15.59 -8.71
CA VAL A 42 7.33 14.54 -7.91
C VAL A 42 8.18 13.27 -7.99
N PRO A 43 8.55 12.63 -6.85
CA PRO A 43 9.46 11.49 -6.84
C PRO A 43 8.83 10.15 -7.22
N CYS A 44 7.51 10.08 -7.40
CA CYS A 44 6.77 8.82 -7.54
C CYS A 44 7.30 7.90 -8.64
N TYR A 45 7.66 8.45 -9.82
CA TYR A 45 8.26 7.67 -10.91
C TYR A 45 9.55 6.97 -10.48
N VAL A 46 10.43 7.69 -9.81
CA VAL A 46 11.70 7.12 -9.32
C VAL A 46 11.43 6.08 -8.23
N ASN A 47 10.51 6.36 -7.32
CA ASN A 47 10.11 5.42 -6.28
C ASN A 47 9.55 4.13 -6.88
N SER A 48 8.69 4.23 -7.91
CA SER A 48 8.17 3.09 -8.67
C SER A 48 9.30 2.24 -9.31
N ARG A 49 10.31 2.89 -9.88
CA ARG A 49 11.46 2.20 -10.47
C ARG A 49 12.28 1.45 -9.42
N LEU A 50 12.57 2.09 -8.29
CA LEU A 50 13.31 1.47 -7.17
C LEU A 50 12.53 0.28 -6.61
N THR A 51 11.21 0.42 -6.44
CA THR A 51 10.33 -0.68 -6.02
C THR A 51 10.38 -1.84 -7.02
N ALA A 52 10.36 -1.57 -8.33
CA ALA A 52 10.53 -2.60 -9.36
C ALA A 52 11.91 -3.28 -9.34
N MET A 53 12.92 -2.61 -8.80
CA MET A 53 14.27 -3.16 -8.60
C MET A 53 14.43 -3.93 -7.28
N GLY A 54 13.35 -4.12 -6.52
CA GLY A 54 13.36 -4.80 -5.23
C GLY A 54 13.78 -3.91 -4.05
N ILE A 55 13.70 -2.59 -4.22
CA ILE A 55 13.93 -1.59 -3.17
C ILE A 55 12.63 -0.83 -2.92
N PRO A 56 11.73 -1.34 -2.06
CA PRO A 56 10.49 -0.65 -1.74
C PRO A 56 10.74 0.76 -1.21
N VAL A 57 9.96 1.72 -1.69
CA VAL A 57 10.01 3.12 -1.24
C VAL A 57 8.65 3.54 -0.72
N SER A 58 8.50 3.53 0.60
CA SER A 58 7.31 4.01 1.28
C SER A 58 7.24 5.53 1.24
N CYS A 59 6.06 6.05 0.94
CA CYS A 59 5.81 7.49 0.90
C CYS A 59 5.57 8.08 2.30
N GLU A 60 5.63 9.41 2.39
CA GLU A 60 5.20 10.21 3.56
C GLU A 60 5.98 9.94 4.85
N VAL A 61 7.22 9.44 4.73
CA VAL A 61 8.08 9.04 5.86
C VAL A 61 7.42 7.95 6.72
N ASP A 62 6.58 7.12 6.11
CA ASP A 62 5.95 6.01 6.81
C ASP A 62 6.95 4.88 7.06
N ILE A 63 7.66 4.96 8.19
CA ILE A 63 8.70 3.99 8.56
C ILE A 63 8.11 2.59 8.75
N TYR A 64 6.94 2.47 9.38
CA TYR A 64 6.29 1.17 9.54
C TYR A 64 5.67 0.66 8.24
N GLY A 65 5.28 1.56 7.33
CA GLY A 65 4.95 1.22 5.96
C GLY A 65 6.15 0.60 5.24
N ALA A 66 7.31 1.27 5.28
CA ALA A 66 8.55 0.76 4.69
C ALA A 66 8.98 -0.59 5.29
N LEU A 67 8.84 -0.76 6.61
CA LEU A 67 9.11 -2.04 7.27
C LEU A 67 8.12 -3.12 6.83
N SER A 68 6.85 -2.79 6.65
CA SER A 68 5.84 -3.72 6.13
C SER A 68 6.17 -4.13 4.70
N GLU A 69 6.46 -3.16 3.81
CA GLU A 69 6.88 -3.46 2.44
C GLU A 69 8.17 -4.30 2.39
N PHE A 70 9.14 -4.00 3.27
CA PHE A 70 10.36 -4.82 3.40
C PHE A 70 10.03 -6.27 3.73
N ILE A 71 9.20 -6.51 4.74
CA ILE A 71 8.78 -7.86 5.14
C ILE A 71 8.03 -8.55 3.99
N GLY A 72 7.12 -7.84 3.34
CA GLY A 72 6.38 -8.36 2.20
C GLY A 72 7.27 -8.75 1.04
N ALA A 73 8.23 -7.91 0.67
CA ALA A 73 9.18 -8.21 -0.41
C ALA A 73 10.05 -9.44 -0.09
N VAL A 74 10.47 -9.59 1.18
CA VAL A 74 11.22 -10.79 1.62
C VAL A 74 10.35 -12.04 1.55
N VAL A 75 9.09 -11.96 1.98
CA VAL A 75 8.17 -13.10 2.06
C VAL A 75 7.69 -13.54 0.68
N SER A 76 7.40 -12.60 -0.21
CA SER A 76 6.89 -12.90 -1.54
C SER A 76 7.99 -13.14 -2.58
N ASP A 77 9.21 -12.69 -2.32
CA ASP A 77 10.32 -12.57 -3.29
C ASP A 77 9.87 -11.84 -4.58
N ASP A 78 8.98 -10.85 -4.41
CA ASP A 78 8.36 -10.07 -5.49
C ASP A 78 8.19 -8.61 -5.07
N THR A 79 7.82 -7.75 -6.02
CA THR A 79 7.44 -6.36 -5.76
C THR A 79 6.22 -6.26 -4.86
N VAL A 80 6.30 -5.31 -3.93
CA VAL A 80 5.20 -4.93 -3.04
C VAL A 80 4.85 -3.46 -3.28
N THR A 81 3.73 -3.00 -2.73
CA THR A 81 3.38 -1.57 -2.76
C THR A 81 2.72 -1.16 -1.46
N LEU A 82 2.81 0.12 -1.13
CA LEU A 82 2.05 0.73 -0.04
C LEU A 82 0.85 1.46 -0.64
N LEU A 83 -0.34 1.24 -0.11
CA LEU A 83 -1.57 1.86 -0.58
C LEU A 83 -2.40 2.41 0.56
N ASP A 84 -3.12 3.49 0.28
CA ASP A 84 -4.18 4.01 1.12
C ASP A 84 -5.43 3.15 0.97
N ILE A 85 -6.11 2.89 2.07
CA ILE A 85 -7.51 2.51 2.02
C ILE A 85 -8.30 3.80 1.79
N ASN A 86 -8.63 4.07 0.55
CA ASN A 86 -9.33 5.27 0.16
C ASN A 86 -10.78 4.94 -0.15
N ASN A 87 -11.69 5.30 0.72
CA ASN A 87 -13.14 5.18 0.58
C ASN A 87 -13.67 3.83 0.05
N THR A 88 -14.96 3.64 0.18
CA THR A 88 -15.69 2.59 -0.54
C THR A 88 -15.70 2.89 -2.04
N VAL A 89 -15.84 1.85 -2.84
CA VAL A 89 -16.05 1.99 -4.29
C VAL A 89 -17.30 2.85 -4.56
N PRO A 90 -17.25 3.81 -5.51
CA PRO A 90 -18.42 4.57 -5.92
C PRO A 90 -19.60 3.66 -6.26
N SER A 91 -20.80 4.06 -5.86
CA SER A 91 -21.99 3.23 -5.99
C SER A 91 -22.35 2.88 -7.43
N ASP A 92 -22.09 3.78 -8.37
CA ASP A 92 -22.29 3.56 -9.79
C ASP A 92 -21.35 2.46 -10.34
N ILE A 93 -20.07 2.50 -9.97
CA ILE A 93 -19.10 1.45 -10.34
C ILE A 93 -19.53 0.11 -9.71
N TYR A 94 -19.90 0.12 -8.42
CA TYR A 94 -20.33 -1.10 -7.75
C TYR A 94 -21.57 -1.71 -8.42
N GLU A 95 -22.61 -0.94 -8.65
CA GLU A 95 -23.86 -1.44 -9.23
C GLU A 95 -23.69 -1.92 -10.69
N GLN A 96 -22.84 -1.25 -11.49
CA GLN A 96 -22.64 -1.57 -12.89
C GLN A 96 -21.63 -2.69 -13.14
N ASP A 97 -20.53 -2.71 -12.36
CA ASP A 97 -19.35 -3.50 -12.72
C ASP A 97 -19.02 -4.60 -11.70
N ILE A 98 -19.56 -4.57 -10.47
CA ILE A 98 -19.21 -5.53 -9.41
C ILE A 98 -20.40 -6.37 -9.00
N LYS A 99 -21.53 -5.75 -8.69
CA LYS A 99 -22.74 -6.42 -8.17
C LYS A 99 -23.24 -7.51 -9.12
N GLY A 100 -23.38 -8.72 -8.60
CA GLY A 100 -23.83 -9.88 -9.37
C GLY A 100 -22.79 -10.48 -10.34
N LYS A 101 -21.63 -9.82 -10.51
CA LYS A 101 -20.51 -10.35 -11.30
C LYS A 101 -19.44 -10.98 -10.40
N PHE A 102 -19.28 -10.47 -9.18
CA PHE A 102 -18.36 -10.96 -8.17
C PHE A 102 -19.08 -11.25 -6.86
N PRO A 103 -18.55 -12.15 -6.00
CA PRO A 103 -19.21 -12.58 -4.77
C PRO A 103 -19.02 -11.59 -3.61
N TYR A 104 -18.89 -10.30 -3.90
CA TYR A 104 -18.60 -9.27 -2.91
C TYR A 104 -19.75 -8.28 -2.76
N THR A 105 -19.99 -7.85 -1.52
CA THR A 105 -20.85 -6.71 -1.22
C THR A 105 -20.03 -5.41 -1.32
N ILE A 106 -20.70 -4.27 -1.40
CA ILE A 106 -20.02 -2.97 -1.40
C ILE A 106 -19.15 -2.77 -0.15
N LYS A 107 -19.50 -3.40 0.96
CA LYS A 107 -18.74 -3.33 2.24
C LYS A 107 -17.47 -4.18 2.24
N ASP A 108 -17.32 -5.05 1.26
CA ASP A 108 -16.11 -5.86 1.08
C ASP A 108 -15.11 -5.17 0.17
N THR A 109 -15.50 -4.06 -0.49
CA THR A 109 -14.70 -3.40 -1.52
C THR A 109 -14.23 -2.02 -1.09
N PHE A 110 -13.05 -1.62 -1.58
CA PHE A 110 -12.51 -0.28 -1.40
C PHE A 110 -11.61 0.11 -2.59
N MET A 111 -11.33 1.39 -2.72
CA MET A 111 -10.33 1.89 -3.65
C MET A 111 -8.97 1.86 -2.94
N GLY A 112 -8.07 0.99 -3.36
CA GLY A 112 -6.68 1.00 -2.93
C GLY A 112 -5.90 1.98 -3.81
N PHE A 113 -5.39 3.06 -3.23
CA PHE A 113 -4.83 4.18 -3.96
C PHE A 113 -3.46 4.59 -3.44
N HIS A 114 -2.57 4.97 -4.32
CA HIS A 114 -1.43 5.83 -4.00
C HIS A 114 -1.09 6.76 -5.17
N CYS A 115 -0.26 7.78 -4.88
CA CYS A 115 0.09 8.81 -5.88
C CYS A 115 0.86 8.29 -7.11
N GLY A 116 1.34 7.04 -7.11
CA GLY A 116 2.03 6.45 -8.28
C GLY A 116 3.44 5.95 -8.00
N ASN A 117 3.72 5.48 -6.77
CA ASN A 117 4.97 4.77 -6.44
C ASN A 117 4.86 3.25 -6.60
N THR A 118 3.68 2.72 -6.93
CA THR A 118 3.53 1.31 -7.30
C THR A 118 4.41 1.00 -8.51
N ALA A 119 5.10 -0.13 -8.48
CA ALA A 119 5.97 -0.55 -9.57
C ALA A 119 5.18 -0.68 -10.88
N ALA A 120 5.72 -0.15 -11.98
CA ALA A 120 5.06 -0.18 -13.28
C ALA A 120 4.67 -1.60 -13.74
N CYS A 121 5.44 -2.63 -13.35
CA CYS A 121 5.12 -4.04 -13.64
C CYS A 121 3.88 -4.57 -12.89
N LYS A 122 3.36 -3.81 -11.93
CA LYS A 122 2.12 -4.10 -11.20
C LYS A 122 0.95 -3.22 -11.64
N LEU A 123 1.10 -2.52 -12.76
CA LEU A 123 0.05 -1.72 -13.39
C LEU A 123 -0.32 -2.30 -14.75
N SER A 124 -1.61 -2.34 -15.08
CA SER A 124 -2.13 -2.86 -16.36
C SER A 124 -1.80 -1.92 -17.53
N PHE A 125 -1.67 -0.64 -17.26
CA PHE A 125 -1.10 0.39 -18.12
C PHE A 125 -0.33 1.38 -17.22
N CYS A 126 0.53 2.19 -17.81
CA CYS A 126 1.33 3.13 -17.05
C CYS A 126 1.61 4.39 -17.86
N GLU A 127 1.19 5.52 -17.34
CA GLU A 127 1.46 6.84 -17.92
C GLU A 127 2.08 7.78 -16.89
N MET A 128 3.05 8.59 -17.32
CA MET A 128 3.59 9.66 -16.48
C MET A 128 2.68 10.88 -16.58
N ARG A 129 2.22 11.37 -15.42
CA ARG A 129 1.26 12.49 -15.31
C ARG A 129 1.71 13.51 -14.28
N ASN A 130 0.97 14.60 -14.23
CA ASN A 130 1.03 15.54 -13.11
C ASN A 130 0.22 14.97 -11.95
N GLN A 131 0.75 15.09 -10.74
CA GLN A 131 0.08 14.61 -9.54
C GLN A 131 -1.15 15.50 -9.24
N MET A 132 -2.34 14.95 -9.44
CA MET A 132 -3.60 15.70 -9.47
C MET A 132 -3.97 16.37 -8.14
N ILE A 133 -3.57 15.80 -7.00
CA ILE A 133 -3.84 16.39 -5.68
C ILE A 133 -2.96 17.64 -5.49
N MET A 134 -1.68 17.53 -5.84
CA MET A 134 -0.70 18.62 -5.69
C MET A 134 -0.94 19.75 -6.71
N ALA A 135 -1.38 19.41 -7.92
CA ALA A 135 -1.68 20.38 -8.97
C ALA A 135 -2.81 21.38 -8.61
N ARG A 136 -3.55 21.10 -7.52
CA ARG A 136 -4.55 22.03 -6.99
C ARG A 136 -3.93 23.22 -6.23
N SER A 137 -2.71 23.10 -5.74
CA SER A 137 -2.06 24.09 -4.87
C SER A 137 -0.63 24.44 -5.27
N LEU A 138 -0.04 23.72 -6.21
CA LEU A 138 1.32 23.93 -6.69
C LEU A 138 1.34 24.13 -8.21
N PRO A 139 2.33 24.85 -8.75
CA PRO A 139 2.51 24.99 -10.20
C PRO A 139 2.64 23.63 -10.92
N GLU A 140 2.12 23.54 -12.13
CA GLU A 140 2.09 22.32 -12.93
C GLU A 140 3.51 21.75 -13.16
N GLU A 141 4.48 22.63 -13.39
CA GLU A 141 5.87 22.27 -13.70
C GLU A 141 6.53 21.45 -12.58
N VAL A 142 6.12 21.66 -11.33
CA VAL A 142 6.70 20.96 -10.17
C VAL A 142 5.87 19.74 -9.74
N THR A 143 4.75 19.49 -10.36
CA THR A 143 3.85 18.37 -10.03
C THR A 143 3.96 17.18 -10.98
N ASN A 144 4.79 17.27 -12.01
CA ASN A 144 5.04 16.18 -12.95
C ASN A 144 5.94 15.09 -12.38
N GLY A 145 5.63 13.83 -12.68
CA GLY A 145 6.47 12.67 -12.32
C GLY A 145 5.77 11.62 -11.47
N THR A 146 4.43 11.64 -11.40
CA THR A 146 3.65 10.50 -10.90
C THR A 146 3.39 9.49 -12.01
N LEU A 147 3.16 8.23 -11.65
CA LEU A 147 2.66 7.21 -12.57
C LEU A 147 1.18 6.96 -12.30
N GLU A 148 0.39 7.00 -13.36
CA GLU A 148 -1.01 6.62 -13.33
C GLU A 148 -1.21 5.27 -14.01
N GLY A 149 -2.04 4.42 -13.41
CA GLY A 149 -2.41 3.13 -13.97
C GLY A 149 -3.29 2.32 -13.02
N ASP A 150 -4.12 1.45 -13.57
CA ASP A 150 -4.88 0.50 -12.78
C ASP A 150 -3.97 -0.64 -12.31
N ILE A 151 -4.03 -0.97 -11.02
CA ILE A 151 -3.29 -2.09 -10.43
C ILE A 151 -3.79 -3.39 -11.07
N ILE A 152 -2.85 -4.28 -11.42
CA ILE A 152 -3.19 -5.55 -12.07
C ILE A 152 -4.15 -6.39 -11.23
N PRO A 153 -5.19 -6.98 -11.83
CA PRO A 153 -6.10 -7.88 -11.13
C PRO A 153 -5.40 -9.15 -10.64
N GLY A 154 -5.88 -9.69 -9.54
CA GLY A 154 -5.41 -10.95 -8.98
C GLY A 154 -5.38 -10.97 -7.48
N ASP A 155 -4.97 -12.11 -6.94
CA ASP A 155 -4.86 -12.35 -5.50
C ASP A 155 -3.89 -11.39 -4.83
N ILE A 156 -4.24 -10.92 -3.62
CA ILE A 156 -3.39 -10.06 -2.80
C ILE A 156 -3.42 -10.46 -1.33
N THR A 157 -2.36 -10.08 -0.65
CA THR A 157 -2.34 -10.00 0.81
C THR A 157 -2.11 -8.56 1.22
N PHE A 158 -3.07 -8.00 1.95
CA PHE A 158 -3.04 -6.66 2.50
C PHE A 158 -2.65 -6.74 3.97
N PHE A 159 -1.60 -6.03 4.39
CA PHE A 159 -1.05 -6.20 5.73
C PHE A 159 -0.32 -4.94 6.21
N ARG A 160 -0.14 -4.87 7.52
CA ARG A 160 0.66 -3.82 8.13
C ARG A 160 1.21 -4.25 9.47
N LEU A 161 2.44 -3.85 9.74
CA LEU A 161 3.07 -3.87 11.05
C LEU A 161 3.15 -2.43 11.59
N GLN A 162 2.94 -2.25 12.89
CA GLN A 162 3.20 -0.98 13.57
C GLN A 162 3.53 -1.18 15.05
N SER A 163 4.01 -0.12 15.69
CA SER A 163 4.18 -0.05 17.15
C SER A 163 2.99 0.65 17.78
N THR A 164 2.57 0.17 18.93
CA THR A 164 1.64 0.83 19.82
C THR A 164 2.33 1.91 20.66
N SER A 165 1.57 2.72 21.40
CA SER A 165 2.11 3.78 22.26
C SER A 165 2.98 3.26 23.43
N ASP A 166 2.80 2.02 23.83
CA ASP A 166 3.61 1.31 24.84
C ASP A 166 4.75 0.49 24.23
N ALA A 167 5.14 0.81 23.00
CA ALA A 167 6.25 0.23 22.25
C ALA A 167 6.13 -1.28 21.97
N LYS A 168 4.91 -1.80 21.90
CA LYS A 168 4.64 -3.17 21.47
C LYS A 168 4.37 -3.25 19.99
N LEU A 169 4.78 -4.33 19.35
CA LEU A 169 4.47 -4.58 17.96
C LEU A 169 3.08 -5.19 17.83
N THR A 170 2.33 -4.68 16.89
CA THR A 170 1.01 -5.22 16.49
C THR A 170 0.91 -5.23 14.96
N ALA A 171 0.16 -6.15 14.41
CA ALA A 171 0.03 -6.31 12.97
C ALA A 171 -1.37 -6.77 12.57
N TYR A 172 -1.72 -6.53 11.33
CA TYR A 172 -2.84 -7.20 10.69
C TYR A 172 -2.44 -7.82 9.36
N VAL A 173 -3.19 -8.84 8.97
CA VAL A 173 -3.08 -9.53 7.67
C VAL A 173 -4.48 -9.80 7.15
N ALA A 174 -4.78 -9.41 5.92
CA ALA A 174 -6.03 -9.72 5.25
C ALA A 174 -5.75 -10.21 3.83
N GLN A 175 -6.47 -11.23 3.38
CA GLN A 175 -6.35 -11.75 2.02
C GLN A 175 -7.59 -11.41 1.21
N GLY A 176 -7.38 -11.12 -0.05
CA GLY A 176 -8.42 -10.78 -1.01
C GLY A 176 -7.87 -10.72 -2.41
N GLU A 177 -8.46 -9.91 -3.25
CA GLU A 177 -8.04 -9.73 -4.64
C GLU A 177 -8.23 -8.30 -5.12
N VAL A 178 -7.52 -7.94 -6.19
CA VAL A 178 -7.82 -6.77 -7.03
C VAL A 178 -8.76 -7.21 -8.12
N LEU A 179 -9.90 -6.55 -8.24
CA LEU A 179 -10.92 -6.86 -9.26
C LEU A 179 -10.54 -6.29 -10.63
N PRO A 180 -10.82 -6.99 -11.73
CA PRO A 180 -10.61 -6.50 -13.09
C PRO A 180 -11.69 -5.47 -13.51
N VAL A 181 -11.78 -4.39 -12.74
CA VAL A 181 -12.77 -3.32 -12.92
C VAL A 181 -12.04 -1.99 -13.04
N ALA A 182 -12.36 -1.22 -14.07
CA ALA A 182 -11.75 0.08 -14.32
C ALA A 182 -12.10 1.07 -13.19
N THR A 183 -11.07 1.72 -12.65
CA THR A 183 -11.22 2.63 -11.50
C THR A 183 -11.80 3.98 -11.88
N ARG A 184 -11.65 4.40 -13.14
CA ARG A 184 -12.08 5.71 -13.67
C ARG A 184 -11.54 6.89 -12.86
N SER A 185 -10.34 6.75 -12.30
CA SER A 185 -9.71 7.72 -11.43
C SER A 185 -8.24 7.93 -11.82
N PHE A 186 -7.46 8.57 -10.98
CA PHE A 186 -6.06 8.93 -11.20
C PHE A 186 -5.14 8.24 -10.18
N GLY A 187 -3.83 8.29 -10.43
CA GLY A 187 -2.80 7.67 -9.59
C GLY A 187 -2.61 6.18 -9.89
N ALA A 188 -1.85 5.49 -9.07
CA ALA A 188 -1.78 4.04 -9.05
C ALA A 188 -2.92 3.53 -8.16
N ILE A 189 -3.94 2.96 -8.76
CA ILE A 189 -5.21 2.69 -8.09
C ILE A 189 -5.82 1.36 -8.55
N GLY A 190 -6.55 0.69 -7.66
CA GLY A 190 -7.28 -0.54 -7.95
C GLY A 190 -8.55 -0.66 -7.14
N ILE A 191 -9.46 -1.50 -7.60
CA ILE A 191 -10.63 -1.90 -6.81
C ILE A 191 -10.28 -3.20 -6.10
N PHE A 192 -10.13 -3.09 -4.80
CA PHE A 192 -9.79 -4.19 -3.90
C PHE A 192 -11.05 -4.79 -3.30
N ALA A 193 -11.08 -6.12 -3.21
CA ALA A 193 -12.11 -6.86 -2.53
C ALA A 193 -11.49 -7.75 -1.45
N ILE A 194 -11.84 -7.48 -0.20
CA ILE A 194 -11.42 -8.27 0.97
C ILE A 194 -12.68 -8.69 1.73
N PRO A 195 -12.95 -9.99 1.91
CA PRO A 195 -14.12 -10.44 2.66
C PRO A 195 -14.21 -9.80 4.04
N GLN A 196 -15.38 -9.28 4.39
CA GLN A 196 -15.66 -8.59 5.66
C GLN A 196 -14.84 -7.30 5.89
N MET A 197 -14.40 -6.62 4.80
CA MET A 197 -13.56 -5.43 4.88
C MET A 197 -14.16 -4.33 5.76
N GLY A 198 -15.48 -4.10 5.71
CA GLY A 198 -16.12 -3.08 6.54
C GLY A 198 -15.98 -3.33 8.05
N ARG A 199 -16.05 -4.59 8.49
CA ARG A 199 -15.81 -4.97 9.89
C ARG A 199 -14.34 -4.92 10.24
N PHE A 200 -13.48 -5.41 9.35
CA PHE A 200 -12.02 -5.37 9.48
C PHE A 200 -11.52 -3.94 9.62
N TYR A 201 -11.96 -3.02 8.73
CA TYR A 201 -11.65 -1.61 8.78
C TYR A 201 -12.04 -0.98 10.13
N ARG A 202 -13.29 -1.19 10.55
CA ARG A 202 -13.79 -0.65 11.81
C ARG A 202 -12.95 -1.11 13.00
N HIS A 203 -12.61 -2.39 13.07
CA HIS A 203 -11.84 -2.94 14.18
C HIS A 203 -10.37 -2.50 14.13
N TRP A 204 -9.69 -2.76 13.00
CA TRP A 204 -8.26 -2.55 12.93
C TRP A 204 -7.86 -1.09 12.72
N LEU A 205 -8.53 -0.35 11.84
CA LEU A 205 -8.16 1.02 11.60
C LEU A 205 -8.75 1.97 12.65
N ILE A 206 -10.02 1.80 13.02
CA ILE A 206 -10.68 2.72 13.96
C ILE A 206 -10.39 2.36 15.42
N GLU A 207 -10.72 1.14 15.86
CA GLU A 207 -10.60 0.77 17.27
C GLU A 207 -9.14 0.54 17.70
N LYS A 208 -8.31 -0.05 16.83
CA LYS A 208 -6.89 -0.30 17.08
C LYS A 208 -5.95 0.80 16.59
N ASN A 209 -6.49 1.90 16.06
CA ASN A 209 -5.75 3.08 15.60
C ASN A 209 -4.66 2.78 14.56
N PHE A 210 -4.89 1.85 13.64
CA PHE A 210 -4.00 1.68 12.51
C PHE A 210 -4.19 2.81 11.49
N PRO A 211 -3.11 3.28 10.84
CA PRO A 211 -3.24 4.25 9.77
C PRO A 211 -3.91 3.61 8.54
N HIS A 212 -4.35 4.46 7.63
CA HIS A 212 -4.98 4.03 6.38
C HIS A 212 -3.99 3.44 5.36
N HIS A 213 -2.69 3.59 5.57
CA HIS A 213 -1.66 2.92 4.78
C HIS A 213 -1.57 1.42 5.10
N GLY A 214 -1.59 0.59 4.08
CA GLY A 214 -1.29 -0.83 4.18
C GLY A 214 -0.36 -1.29 3.06
N ALA A 215 0.50 -2.25 3.35
CA ALA A 215 1.34 -2.88 2.35
C ALA A 215 0.55 -3.97 1.62
N VAL A 216 0.82 -4.13 0.34
CA VAL A 216 0.20 -5.12 -0.53
C VAL A 216 1.27 -6.00 -1.17
N ALA A 217 1.21 -7.29 -0.90
CA ALA A 217 1.92 -8.33 -1.64
C ALA A 217 0.96 -8.95 -2.67
N PHE A 218 1.44 -9.18 -3.87
CA PHE A 218 0.67 -9.73 -4.97
C PHE A 218 0.69 -11.26 -4.90
N GLY A 219 -0.35 -11.83 -4.33
CA GLY A 219 -0.54 -13.23 -4.01
C GLY A 219 -1.02 -13.48 -2.58
N HIS A 220 -1.29 -14.74 -2.23
CA HIS A 220 -1.74 -15.14 -0.90
C HIS A 220 -0.55 -15.57 -0.02
N PHE A 221 -0.06 -14.68 0.83
CA PHE A 221 1.07 -14.87 1.75
C PHE A 221 0.68 -14.78 3.23
N GLY A 222 -0.61 -14.87 3.55
CA GLY A 222 -1.10 -14.64 4.91
C GLY A 222 -0.47 -15.57 5.95
N LYS A 223 -0.27 -16.84 5.63
CA LYS A 223 0.38 -17.82 6.53
C LYS A 223 1.84 -17.47 6.78
N GLN A 224 2.58 -17.16 5.72
CA GLN A 224 4.00 -16.82 5.81
C GLN A 224 4.20 -15.53 6.62
N LEU A 225 3.40 -14.50 6.36
CA LEU A 225 3.44 -13.25 7.13
C LEU A 225 3.10 -13.47 8.61
N TYR A 226 2.11 -14.29 8.89
CA TYR A 226 1.77 -14.66 10.28
C TYR A 226 2.96 -15.27 11.03
N GLU A 227 3.65 -16.22 10.42
CA GLU A 227 4.81 -16.86 11.05
C GLU A 227 5.99 -15.87 11.23
N VAL A 228 6.21 -14.98 10.24
CA VAL A 228 7.23 -13.93 10.36
C VAL A 228 6.88 -12.97 11.49
N PHE A 229 5.64 -12.51 11.58
CA PHE A 229 5.21 -11.62 12.67
C PHE A 229 5.33 -12.27 14.04
N LYS A 230 4.99 -13.55 14.18
CA LYS A 230 5.23 -14.30 15.41
C LYS A 230 6.71 -14.36 15.77
N TYR A 231 7.56 -14.66 14.79
CA TYR A 231 9.01 -14.69 15.00
C TYR A 231 9.57 -13.34 15.44
N LEU A 232 9.02 -12.23 14.92
CA LEU A 232 9.38 -10.87 15.32
C LEU A 232 8.82 -10.46 16.70
N GLY A 233 8.07 -11.31 17.38
CA GLY A 233 7.49 -11.02 18.69
C GLY A 233 6.27 -10.10 18.63
N VAL A 234 5.54 -10.09 17.52
CA VAL A 234 4.28 -9.33 17.43
C VAL A 234 3.26 -9.95 18.37
N GLU A 235 2.77 -9.17 19.34
CA GLU A 235 1.87 -9.66 20.39
C GLU A 235 0.44 -9.88 19.88
N GLU A 236 -0.03 -9.02 18.98
CA GLU A 236 -1.37 -9.09 18.44
C GLU A 236 -1.32 -9.07 16.90
N ILE A 237 -1.79 -10.15 16.28
CA ILE A 237 -1.88 -10.29 14.83
C ILE A 237 -3.36 -10.47 14.46
N GLY A 238 -3.90 -9.52 13.73
CA GLY A 238 -5.30 -9.53 13.31
C GLY A 238 -5.52 -10.06 11.92
N PHE A 239 -6.73 -10.58 11.73
CA PHE A 239 -7.20 -11.08 10.45
C PHE A 239 -8.58 -10.55 10.13
N ASN A 240 -8.96 -10.56 8.84
CA ASN A 240 -10.35 -10.33 8.44
C ASN A 240 -11.21 -11.53 8.86
N GLN A 241 -11.97 -11.36 9.93
CA GLN A 241 -12.77 -12.44 10.52
C GLN A 241 -13.90 -12.87 9.58
N PRO A 242 -14.10 -14.18 9.36
CA PRO A 242 -15.24 -14.69 8.61
C PRO A 242 -16.59 -14.23 9.19
N ALA A 243 -17.63 -14.23 8.37
CA ALA A 243 -18.98 -13.97 8.84
C ALA A 243 -19.34 -14.97 9.98
N GLY A 244 -19.87 -14.44 11.07
CA GLY A 244 -20.22 -15.24 12.25
C GLY A 244 -19.11 -15.39 13.30
N MET A 245 -17.86 -15.03 12.99
CA MET A 245 -16.80 -14.87 14.00
C MET A 245 -16.72 -13.40 14.42
N LEU A 246 -16.68 -13.15 15.72
CA LEU A 246 -16.64 -11.80 16.28
C LEU A 246 -15.21 -11.39 16.62
N TYR A 247 -14.88 -10.14 16.36
CA TYR A 247 -13.72 -9.52 17.01
C TYR A 247 -13.97 -9.41 18.52
N LYS A 248 -12.90 -9.33 19.31
CA LYS A 248 -13.01 -9.23 20.76
C LYS A 248 -13.92 -8.08 21.19
N SER A 249 -13.81 -6.92 20.55
CA SER A 249 -14.63 -5.74 20.82
C SER A 249 -16.12 -5.90 20.46
N GLU A 250 -16.46 -6.81 19.56
CA GLU A 250 -17.84 -7.13 19.18
C GLU A 250 -18.48 -8.17 20.11
N ASN A 251 -17.66 -8.85 20.92
CA ASN A 251 -18.16 -9.87 21.85
C ASN A 251 -18.39 -9.26 23.23
N PRO A 252 -19.65 -9.08 23.67
CA PRO A 252 -19.95 -8.45 24.96
C PRO A 252 -19.48 -9.26 26.19
N PHE A 253 -19.10 -10.51 25.98
CA PHE A 253 -18.60 -11.41 27.03
C PHE A 253 -17.08 -11.63 26.98
N ALA A 254 -16.37 -11.01 26.03
CA ALA A 254 -14.91 -11.06 25.97
C ALA A 254 -14.32 -10.01 26.90
N ASN A 255 -13.76 -10.45 28.02
CA ASN A 255 -12.96 -9.62 28.94
C ASN A 255 -11.51 -9.55 28.46
#